data_9d0eb911eb1c521d6817507c95f49170
#
_entry.id   9d0eb911eb1c521d6817507c95f49170
#
_cell.length_a   1.000
_cell.length_b   1.000
_cell.length_c   1.000
_cell.angle_alpha   90.00
_cell.angle_beta   90.00
_cell.angle_gamma   90.00
#
_symmetry.space_group_name_H-M   'P 1'
#
loop_
_entity.id
_entity.type
_entity.pdbx_description
1 polymer ?
#
loop_
_entity_poly.entity_id
_entity_poly.type
_entity_poly.pdbx_seq_one_letter_code
_entity_poly.pdbx_strand_id
1 'polypeptide(L)'
;MYKKIISTLVIGTLLAGTLTGCGGSSDAGSSAKSSGKTELELFSTKPENKDTIQKLVDKYNESHDDVTVKVTAPPDAGTVLKTRMAKNDMPDIVAMGGDNNYTEVEGAGMLLDLGDQDYIKDVQEAYIDMVYDVNKDKEETIYGVPFATNASGVIYNTEKFEELGLEVPKTWDEFIDTLQKIKDAGEQPLLMTYKDAWTANAPWNSIAADLAPESFADDRKAGKTTFVGTHEEITEKYLTLLDYAQDDFMGLSYDDGNKKFANGDAVMIINGNWAISQYRNANPDVKINMFALPSSNDESQNKVTSGVDVLLGVSKSSSNVDAAKDFVSFMMEKENVQTYIDEQFSFSALKDVE
;
A
#
# COMPACT_ATOMS: atom_id res chain seq x y z
N MET A 1 29.16 16.16 -49.66
CA MET A 1 28.12 16.30 -50.70
C MET A 1 26.84 16.77 -50.02
N TYR A 2 26.51 18.02 -50.30
CA TYR A 2 25.28 18.67 -49.85
C TYR A 2 24.10 18.23 -50.72
N LYS A 3 22.93 17.94 -50.10
CA LYS A 3 21.66 18.12 -50.80
C LYS A 3 20.65 18.76 -49.85
N LYS A 4 20.32 20.01 -50.16
CA LYS A 4 19.17 20.80 -49.69
C LYS A 4 17.91 20.32 -50.42
N ILE A 5 16.78 20.25 -49.70
CA ILE A 5 15.43 20.27 -50.27
C ILE A 5 14.58 21.07 -49.28
N ILE A 6 14.32 22.24 -49.53
CA ILE A 6 13.27 23.16 -50.03
C ILE A 6 11.88 22.89 -49.40
N SER A 7 11.48 23.96 -48.68
CA SER A 7 10.16 24.24 -48.10
C SER A 7 9.08 24.36 -49.19
N THR A 8 7.87 23.94 -48.86
CA THR A 8 6.67 24.42 -49.56
C THR A 8 5.65 24.90 -48.52
N LEU A 9 5.46 26.21 -48.57
CA LEU A 9 4.46 26.98 -47.84
C LEU A 9 3.15 26.86 -48.61
N VAL A 10 2.02 26.49 -47.96
CA VAL A 10 0.69 26.65 -48.53
C VAL A 10 -0.10 27.58 -47.61
N ILE A 11 -0.37 28.75 -48.16
CA ILE A 11 -1.28 29.79 -47.66
C ILE A 11 -2.67 29.47 -48.20
N GLY A 12 -3.65 29.43 -47.35
CA GLY A 12 -5.06 29.27 -47.73
C GLY A 12 -6.02 30.00 -46.81
N THR A 13 -6.26 31.21 -47.14
CA THR A 13 -7.48 32.09 -47.16
C THR A 13 -8.50 32.01 -46.04
N LEU A 14 -8.65 33.16 -45.37
CA LEU A 14 -9.80 33.61 -44.55
C LEU A 14 -11.10 33.64 -45.36
N LEU A 15 -12.20 33.22 -44.72
CA LEU A 15 -13.54 33.70 -45.05
C LEU A 15 -14.20 34.24 -43.76
N ALA A 16 -14.40 35.55 -43.77
CA ALA A 16 -15.20 36.27 -42.79
C ALA A 16 -16.69 36.13 -43.15
N GLY A 17 -17.48 35.75 -42.16
CA GLY A 17 -18.95 35.76 -42.22
C GLY A 17 -19.53 36.54 -41.06
N THR A 18 -19.90 37.76 -41.30
CA THR A 18 -20.68 38.61 -40.42
C THR A 18 -22.15 38.22 -40.44
N LEU A 19 -22.74 38.02 -39.26
CA LEU A 19 -24.20 38.06 -39.10
C LEU A 19 -24.57 38.84 -37.86
N THR A 20 -25.13 39.97 -38.10
CA THR A 20 -25.87 40.86 -37.19
C THR A 20 -27.20 40.21 -36.83
N GLY A 21 -27.58 40.28 -35.58
CA GLY A 21 -28.94 39.96 -35.11
C GLY A 21 -29.19 40.56 -33.74
N CYS A 22 -29.99 41.59 -33.70
CA CYS A 22 -30.46 42.37 -32.53
C CYS A 22 -31.43 41.61 -31.64
N GLY A 23 -31.39 41.95 -30.37
CA GLY A 23 -32.58 42.37 -29.61
C GLY A 23 -33.10 41.44 -28.56
N GLY A 24 -33.07 41.91 -27.31
CA GLY A 24 -34.21 41.73 -26.40
C GLY A 24 -34.00 41.04 -25.09
N SER A 25 -33.84 41.88 -24.04
CA SER A 25 -34.40 41.75 -22.67
C SER A 25 -34.17 40.52 -21.81
N SER A 26 -33.40 40.74 -20.75
CA SER A 26 -33.61 40.33 -19.36
C SER A 26 -34.54 39.13 -19.12
N ASP A 27 -33.94 38.02 -18.62
CA ASP A 27 -34.50 37.40 -17.44
C ASP A 27 -33.45 36.61 -16.65
N ALA A 28 -33.72 36.49 -15.36
CA ALA A 28 -32.91 36.11 -14.26
C ALA A 28 -32.17 34.76 -14.42
N GLY A 29 -31.03 34.70 -13.76
CA GLY A 29 -30.22 33.54 -13.58
C GLY A 29 -30.97 32.29 -13.18
N SER A 30 -30.88 31.31 -14.05
CA SER A 30 -30.97 29.90 -13.72
C SER A 30 -29.61 29.34 -14.06
N SER A 31 -28.76 29.17 -13.07
CA SER A 31 -27.63 28.26 -13.16
C SER A 31 -28.22 26.90 -13.49
N ALA A 32 -28.14 26.51 -14.74
CA ALA A 32 -28.41 25.14 -15.14
C ALA A 32 -27.44 24.25 -14.30
N LYS A 33 -27.95 23.60 -13.24
CA LYS A 33 -27.30 22.45 -12.65
C LYS A 33 -27.09 21.48 -13.79
N SER A 34 -25.83 21.22 -14.13
CA SER A 34 -25.43 20.07 -14.93
C SER A 34 -26.08 18.84 -14.28
N SER A 35 -26.97 18.17 -14.99
CA SER A 35 -27.64 16.95 -14.55
C SER A 35 -26.74 15.72 -14.71
N GLY A 36 -25.44 15.87 -14.53
CA GLY A 36 -24.48 14.79 -14.52
C GLY A 36 -24.17 14.37 -13.10
N LYS A 37 -23.99 13.08 -12.86
CA LYS A 37 -23.48 12.55 -11.58
C LYS A 37 -22.12 13.18 -11.26
N THR A 38 -21.86 13.42 -9.97
CA THR A 38 -20.53 13.77 -9.47
C THR A 38 -19.61 12.57 -9.67
N GLU A 39 -18.50 12.74 -10.37
CA GLU A 39 -17.50 11.70 -10.52
C GLU A 39 -16.35 11.93 -9.54
N LEU A 40 -15.97 10.89 -8.80
CA LEU A 40 -14.82 10.85 -7.89
C LEU A 40 -13.82 9.81 -8.37
N GLU A 41 -12.54 10.08 -8.20
CA GLU A 41 -11.48 9.09 -8.39
C GLU A 41 -10.95 8.62 -7.03
N LEU A 42 -11.02 7.30 -6.80
CA LEU A 42 -10.28 6.62 -5.75
C LEU A 42 -9.00 6.03 -6.35
N PHE A 43 -7.86 6.54 -5.94
CA PHE A 43 -6.55 6.00 -6.34
C PHE A 43 -6.00 5.12 -5.23
N SER A 44 -5.75 3.83 -5.54
CA SER A 44 -5.07 2.91 -4.62
C SER A 44 -3.59 2.75 -5.00
N THR A 45 -2.71 2.87 -4.01
CA THR A 45 -1.29 2.53 -4.18
C THR A 45 -1.02 1.03 -4.07
N LYS A 46 -2.07 0.22 -3.85
CA LYS A 46 -2.00 -1.22 -3.62
C LYS A 46 -2.77 -1.97 -4.73
N PRO A 47 -2.10 -2.38 -5.81
CA PRO A 47 -2.76 -3.11 -6.89
C PRO A 47 -3.37 -4.44 -6.45
N GLU A 48 -2.82 -5.06 -5.38
CA GLU A 48 -3.30 -6.32 -4.82
C GLU A 48 -4.70 -6.26 -4.23
N ASN A 49 -5.15 -5.08 -3.74
CA ASN A 49 -6.48 -4.93 -3.16
C ASN A 49 -7.54 -4.39 -4.15
N LYS A 50 -7.16 -4.21 -5.41
CA LYS A 50 -7.99 -3.55 -6.42
C LYS A 50 -9.39 -4.15 -6.55
N ASP A 51 -9.48 -5.47 -6.59
CA ASP A 51 -10.76 -6.16 -6.83
C ASP A 51 -11.69 -6.01 -5.61
N THR A 52 -11.17 -6.09 -4.40
CA THR A 52 -11.94 -5.86 -3.16
C THR A 52 -12.38 -4.40 -3.05
N ILE A 53 -11.50 -3.45 -3.35
CA ILE A 53 -11.86 -2.01 -3.39
C ILE A 53 -12.94 -1.78 -4.46
N GLN A 54 -12.82 -2.38 -5.65
CA GLN A 54 -13.81 -2.25 -6.72
C GLN A 54 -15.18 -2.75 -6.26
N LYS A 55 -15.25 -3.89 -5.58
CA LYS A 55 -16.49 -4.44 -5.02
C LYS A 55 -17.17 -3.47 -4.04
N LEU A 56 -16.40 -2.84 -3.15
CA LEU A 56 -16.93 -1.84 -2.22
C LEU A 56 -17.39 -0.56 -2.94
N VAL A 57 -16.63 -0.14 -3.96
CA VAL A 57 -17.02 0.99 -4.81
C VAL A 57 -18.29 0.69 -5.59
N ASP A 58 -18.46 -0.51 -6.12
CA ASP A 58 -19.70 -0.90 -6.82
C ASP A 58 -20.90 -0.86 -5.87
N LYS A 59 -20.74 -1.37 -4.62
CA LYS A 59 -21.77 -1.29 -3.56
C LYS A 59 -22.17 0.17 -3.24
N TYR A 60 -21.17 1.08 -3.15
CA TYR A 60 -21.44 2.51 -2.97
C TYR A 60 -22.20 3.09 -4.15
N ASN A 61 -21.72 2.85 -5.37
CA ASN A 61 -22.31 3.38 -6.60
C ASN A 61 -23.75 2.88 -6.84
N GLU A 62 -24.09 1.69 -6.37
CA GLU A 62 -25.47 1.15 -6.43
C GLU A 62 -26.43 1.85 -5.48
N SER A 63 -25.92 2.40 -4.36
CA SER A 63 -26.73 3.08 -3.34
C SER A 63 -26.77 4.60 -3.48
N HIS A 64 -25.96 5.19 -4.38
CA HIS A 64 -25.82 6.64 -4.57
C HIS A 64 -26.07 7.03 -6.04
N ASP A 65 -27.24 7.59 -6.32
CA ASP A 65 -27.63 7.94 -7.69
C ASP A 65 -26.96 9.21 -8.24
N ASP A 66 -26.45 10.07 -7.38
CA ASP A 66 -25.87 11.39 -7.69
C ASP A 66 -24.33 11.42 -7.70
N VAL A 67 -23.68 10.36 -7.21
CA VAL A 67 -22.21 10.22 -7.17
C VAL A 67 -21.81 8.93 -7.88
N THR A 68 -20.65 8.94 -8.50
CA THR A 68 -19.99 7.74 -9.04
C THR A 68 -18.52 7.78 -8.69
N VAL A 69 -18.03 6.77 -7.99
CA VAL A 69 -16.61 6.58 -7.68
C VAL A 69 -15.99 5.62 -8.70
N LYS A 70 -14.78 5.94 -9.17
CA LYS A 70 -13.98 5.10 -10.09
C LYS A 70 -12.67 4.73 -9.42
N VAL A 71 -12.28 3.45 -9.53
CA VAL A 71 -11.03 2.95 -8.96
C VAL A 71 -9.89 3.03 -9.98
N THR A 72 -8.78 3.59 -9.55
CA THR A 72 -7.50 3.58 -10.28
C THR A 72 -6.44 2.91 -9.39
N ALA A 73 -5.88 1.79 -9.84
CA ALA A 73 -4.80 1.07 -9.14
C ALA A 73 -3.80 0.54 -10.19
N PRO A 74 -2.94 1.41 -10.73
CA PRO A 74 -1.99 1.02 -11.78
C PRO A 74 -0.82 0.23 -11.19
N PRO A 75 -0.11 -0.55 -12.00
CA PRO A 75 1.24 -1.02 -11.66
C PRO A 75 2.13 0.19 -11.32
N ASP A 76 3.11 0.00 -10.43
CA ASP A 76 3.98 1.09 -9.93
C ASP A 76 3.20 2.31 -9.38
N ALA A 77 2.07 2.06 -8.74
CA ALA A 77 1.15 3.10 -8.28
C ALA A 77 1.81 4.20 -7.46
N GLY A 78 2.80 3.87 -6.62
CA GLY A 78 3.58 4.87 -5.87
C GLY A 78 4.31 5.87 -6.80
N THR A 79 4.95 5.40 -7.87
CA THR A 79 5.62 6.26 -8.86
C THR A 79 4.61 7.11 -9.65
N VAL A 80 3.45 6.52 -9.99
CA VAL A 80 2.37 7.25 -10.66
C VAL A 80 1.83 8.36 -9.76
N LEU A 81 1.59 8.07 -8.47
CA LEU A 81 1.11 9.07 -7.49
C LEU A 81 2.09 10.23 -7.36
N LYS A 82 3.40 9.97 -7.21
CA LYS A 82 4.45 11.01 -7.17
C LYS A 82 4.46 11.87 -8.43
N THR A 83 4.27 11.26 -9.60
CA THR A 83 4.19 12.00 -10.86
C THR A 83 2.95 12.91 -10.90
N ARG A 84 1.82 12.45 -10.39
CA ARG A 84 0.58 13.22 -10.28
C ARG A 84 0.72 14.37 -9.27
N MET A 85 1.33 14.11 -8.11
CA MET A 85 1.68 15.14 -7.12
C MET A 85 2.49 16.28 -7.75
N ALA A 86 3.56 15.94 -8.50
CA ALA A 86 4.42 16.93 -9.15
C ALA A 86 3.67 17.78 -10.20
N LYS A 87 2.58 17.26 -10.77
CA LYS A 87 1.72 17.96 -11.73
C LYS A 87 0.53 18.67 -11.08
N ASN A 88 0.40 18.56 -9.75
CA ASN A 88 -0.77 19.04 -8.99
C ASN A 88 -2.09 18.41 -9.50
N ASP A 89 -2.03 17.15 -9.92
CA ASP A 89 -3.13 16.35 -10.47
C ASP A 89 -3.48 15.20 -9.48
N MET A 90 -3.90 15.59 -8.28
CA MET A 90 -4.27 14.61 -7.25
C MET A 90 -5.65 14.01 -7.52
N PRO A 91 -5.84 12.70 -7.23
CA PRO A 91 -7.17 12.10 -7.19
C PRO A 91 -8.00 12.70 -6.05
N ASP A 92 -9.32 12.49 -6.05
CA ASP A 92 -10.19 12.96 -4.98
C ASP A 92 -9.93 12.23 -3.67
N ILE A 93 -9.71 10.92 -3.75
CA ILE A 93 -9.47 10.03 -2.62
C ILE A 93 -8.23 9.19 -2.89
N VAL A 94 -7.39 8.99 -1.88
CA VAL A 94 -6.21 8.13 -1.95
C VAL A 94 -6.33 7.03 -0.90
N ALA A 95 -6.21 5.76 -1.34
CA ALA A 95 -6.01 4.61 -0.49
C ALA A 95 -4.53 4.20 -0.56
N MET A 96 -3.79 4.30 0.54
CA MET A 96 -2.34 4.08 0.57
C MET A 96 -1.89 3.50 1.91
N GLY A 97 -0.71 2.88 1.93
CA GLY A 97 -0.09 2.41 3.17
C GLY A 97 0.36 3.57 4.07
N GLY A 98 0.53 3.29 5.36
CA GLY A 98 1.21 4.18 6.32
C GLY A 98 2.73 4.20 6.08
N ASP A 99 3.14 4.41 4.84
CA ASP A 99 4.51 4.29 4.34
C ASP A 99 5.02 5.62 3.72
N ASN A 100 6.10 5.53 2.95
CA ASN A 100 6.67 6.69 2.27
C ASN A 100 5.69 7.39 1.31
N ASN A 101 4.71 6.67 0.74
CA ASN A 101 3.72 7.32 -0.13
C ASN A 101 2.84 8.28 0.68
N TYR A 102 2.39 7.82 1.87
CA TYR A 102 1.63 8.67 2.78
C TYR A 102 2.45 9.88 3.24
N THR A 103 3.66 9.66 3.77
CA THR A 103 4.49 10.75 4.31
C THR A 103 4.87 11.80 3.27
N GLU A 104 5.03 11.41 2.00
CA GLU A 104 5.29 12.35 0.89
C GLU A 104 4.05 13.18 0.55
N VAL A 105 2.86 12.56 0.48
CA VAL A 105 1.59 13.27 0.16
C VAL A 105 1.17 14.18 1.31
N GLU A 106 1.28 13.69 2.55
CA GLU A 106 1.00 14.46 3.78
C GLU A 106 1.99 15.62 3.91
N GLY A 107 3.31 15.34 3.84
CA GLY A 107 4.37 16.34 3.95
C GLY A 107 4.33 17.43 2.87
N ALA A 108 3.72 17.15 1.71
CA ALA A 108 3.41 18.14 0.68
C ALA A 108 2.14 18.96 1.00
N GLY A 109 1.42 18.64 2.09
CA GLY A 109 0.21 19.34 2.50
C GLY A 109 -0.99 19.12 1.58
N MET A 110 -1.07 17.97 0.88
CA MET A 110 -2.08 17.71 -0.15
C MET A 110 -3.36 17.05 0.37
N LEU A 111 -3.39 16.62 1.65
CA LEU A 111 -4.52 15.94 2.25
C LEU A 111 -5.30 16.85 3.21
N LEU A 112 -6.61 16.63 3.30
CA LEU A 112 -7.47 17.28 4.27
C LEU A 112 -7.33 16.63 5.64
N ASP A 113 -7.51 17.42 6.70
CA ASP A 113 -7.75 16.90 8.04
C ASP A 113 -9.14 16.26 8.10
N LEU A 114 -9.18 15.00 8.57
CA LEU A 114 -10.40 14.21 8.75
C LEU A 114 -10.70 13.92 10.23
N GLY A 115 -9.96 14.55 11.15
CA GLY A 115 -10.09 14.33 12.60
C GLY A 115 -11.44 14.72 13.19
N ASP A 116 -12.22 15.57 12.47
CA ASP A 116 -13.57 15.99 12.85
C ASP A 116 -14.67 14.98 12.46
N GLN A 117 -14.31 13.89 11.77
CA GLN A 117 -15.30 12.95 11.27
C GLN A 117 -15.76 11.96 12.36
N ASP A 118 -17.07 11.67 12.41
CA ASP A 118 -17.69 10.86 13.45
C ASP A 118 -17.12 9.44 13.58
N TYR A 119 -16.66 8.83 12.48
CA TYR A 119 -16.10 7.47 12.47
C TYR A 119 -14.71 7.37 13.13
N ILE A 120 -14.02 8.49 13.37
CA ILE A 120 -12.68 8.47 14.01
C ILE A 120 -12.74 7.88 15.42
N LYS A 121 -13.82 8.08 16.16
CA LYS A 121 -14.01 7.52 17.51
C LYS A 121 -14.02 5.97 17.52
N ASP A 122 -14.36 5.36 16.38
CA ASP A 122 -14.42 3.91 16.22
C ASP A 122 -13.06 3.30 15.82
N VAL A 123 -12.08 4.13 15.44
CA VAL A 123 -10.70 3.69 15.16
C VAL A 123 -9.97 3.40 16.48
N GLN A 124 -9.15 2.34 16.50
CA GLN A 124 -8.31 2.00 17.64
C GLN A 124 -7.22 3.07 17.85
N GLU A 125 -7.04 3.51 19.08
CA GLU A 125 -6.12 4.59 19.44
C GLU A 125 -4.68 4.33 18.98
N ALA A 126 -4.21 3.08 19.13
CA ALA A 126 -2.86 2.70 18.70
C ALA A 126 -2.57 2.97 17.21
N TYR A 127 -3.58 2.87 16.34
CA TYR A 127 -3.40 3.15 14.91
C TYR A 127 -3.52 4.64 14.60
N ILE A 128 -4.25 5.40 15.39
CA ILE A 128 -4.23 6.87 15.35
C ILE A 128 -2.84 7.39 15.75
N ASP A 129 -2.26 6.86 16.84
CA ASP A 129 -0.92 7.21 17.30
C ASP A 129 0.13 6.91 16.23
N MET A 130 0.02 5.77 15.52
CA MET A 130 0.89 5.45 14.39
C MET A 130 0.81 6.50 13.26
N VAL A 131 -0.37 7.07 12.99
CA VAL A 131 -0.54 8.15 12.02
C VAL A 131 0.19 9.41 12.50
N TYR A 132 0.02 9.79 13.75
CA TYR A 132 0.72 10.95 14.32
C TYR A 132 2.25 10.79 14.27
N ASP A 133 2.76 9.59 14.56
CA ASP A 133 4.19 9.30 14.53
C ASP A 133 4.83 9.43 13.14
N VAL A 134 4.08 9.15 12.08
CA VAL A 134 4.57 9.25 10.71
C VAL A 134 4.28 10.60 10.05
N ASN A 135 3.39 11.41 10.62
CA ASN A 135 3.13 12.76 10.15
C ASN A 135 4.40 13.63 10.25
N LYS A 136 4.48 14.63 9.39
CA LYS A 136 5.51 15.64 9.45
C LYS A 136 5.49 16.33 10.82
N ASP A 137 6.66 16.40 11.45
CA ASP A 137 6.84 16.99 12.78
C ASP A 137 5.99 16.33 13.90
N LYS A 138 5.50 15.10 13.67
CA LYS A 138 4.59 14.36 14.57
C LYS A 138 3.32 15.17 14.90
N GLU A 139 2.77 15.85 13.90
CA GLU A 139 1.54 16.63 14.06
C GLU A 139 0.36 15.70 14.42
N GLU A 140 -0.38 16.01 15.47
CA GLU A 140 -1.58 15.28 15.91
C GLU A 140 -2.78 15.67 15.05
N THR A 141 -2.71 15.35 13.74
CA THR A 141 -3.72 15.63 12.74
C THR A 141 -4.00 14.37 11.91
N ILE A 142 -5.22 14.07 11.57
CA ILE A 142 -5.60 12.86 10.83
C ILE A 142 -5.76 13.18 9.36
N TYR A 143 -4.66 13.15 8.61
CA TYR A 143 -4.66 13.34 7.16
C TYR A 143 -4.98 12.05 6.40
N GLY A 144 -4.86 10.91 7.04
CA GLY A 144 -5.25 9.60 6.53
C GLY A 144 -5.90 8.77 7.63
N VAL A 145 -7.09 8.26 7.36
CA VAL A 145 -7.85 7.47 8.32
C VAL A 145 -7.40 6.01 8.24
N PRO A 146 -6.91 5.41 9.35
CA PRO A 146 -6.60 3.97 9.38
C PRO A 146 -7.84 3.13 9.07
N PHE A 147 -7.76 2.33 8.01
CA PHE A 147 -8.85 1.48 7.53
C PHE A 147 -8.56 -0.01 7.80
N ALA A 148 -7.38 -0.46 7.42
CA ALA A 148 -6.92 -1.81 7.64
C ALA A 148 -5.47 -1.82 8.12
N THR A 149 -5.09 -2.87 8.85
CA THR A 149 -3.75 -3.09 9.38
C THR A 149 -3.19 -4.43 8.91
N ASN A 150 -1.88 -4.58 8.99
CA ASN A 150 -1.19 -5.76 8.50
C ASN A 150 -0.34 -6.43 9.59
N ALA A 151 0.16 -7.60 9.22
CA ALA A 151 1.22 -8.29 9.93
C ALA A 151 2.24 -8.80 8.92
N SER A 152 3.54 -8.63 9.19
CA SER A 152 4.61 -9.22 8.40
C SER A 152 5.44 -10.20 9.22
N GLY A 153 5.95 -11.22 8.51
CA GLY A 153 6.73 -12.29 9.10
C GLY A 153 7.15 -13.29 8.02
N VAL A 154 7.30 -14.54 8.40
CA VAL A 154 7.62 -15.64 7.50
C VAL A 154 6.35 -16.39 7.14
N ILE A 155 5.95 -16.35 5.88
CA ILE A 155 4.88 -17.18 5.34
C ILE A 155 5.52 -18.45 4.81
N TYR A 156 4.97 -19.61 5.18
CA TYR A 156 5.53 -20.91 4.85
C TYR A 156 4.49 -21.88 4.31
N ASN A 157 4.93 -22.79 3.45
CA ASN A 157 4.14 -23.90 2.96
C ASN A 157 4.07 -25.00 4.03
N THR A 158 2.86 -25.22 4.60
CA THR A 158 2.67 -26.17 5.71
C THR A 158 2.84 -27.61 5.27
N GLU A 159 2.52 -27.98 4.04
CA GLU A 159 2.71 -29.33 3.51
C GLU A 159 4.20 -29.64 3.37
N LYS A 160 5.01 -28.68 2.86
CA LYS A 160 6.46 -28.82 2.79
C LYS A 160 7.11 -28.95 4.17
N PHE A 161 6.61 -28.19 5.16
CA PHE A 161 7.09 -28.30 6.54
C PHE A 161 6.81 -29.71 7.10
N GLU A 162 5.61 -30.23 6.87
CA GLU A 162 5.24 -31.59 7.28
C GLU A 162 6.09 -32.66 6.56
N GLU A 163 6.25 -32.57 5.23
CA GLU A 163 7.08 -33.47 4.42
C GLU A 163 8.53 -33.53 4.89
N LEU A 164 9.09 -32.38 5.27
CA LEU A 164 10.49 -32.25 5.73
C LEU A 164 10.64 -32.46 7.24
N GLY A 165 9.53 -32.69 7.97
CA GLY A 165 9.56 -32.88 9.43
C GLY A 165 10.05 -31.65 10.18
N LEU A 166 9.71 -30.45 9.70
CA LEU A 166 10.12 -29.17 10.28
C LEU A 166 9.09 -28.68 11.30
N GLU A 167 9.57 -28.04 12.34
CA GLU A 167 8.79 -27.28 13.29
C GLU A 167 8.98 -25.78 13.04
N VAL A 168 8.01 -24.95 13.46
CA VAL A 168 8.11 -23.50 13.37
C VAL A 168 9.24 -23.02 14.30
N PRO A 169 10.29 -22.38 13.76
CA PRO A 169 11.43 -21.91 14.57
C PRO A 169 11.01 -20.71 15.41
N LYS A 170 11.56 -20.63 16.63
CA LYS A 170 11.25 -19.57 17.61
C LYS A 170 12.42 -18.64 17.87
N THR A 171 13.61 -19.05 17.47
CA THR A 171 14.86 -18.29 17.67
C THR A 171 15.59 -18.13 16.34
N TRP A 172 16.49 -17.15 16.28
CA TRP A 172 17.31 -16.94 15.08
C TRP A 172 18.11 -18.17 14.67
N ASP A 173 18.78 -18.84 15.63
CA ASP A 173 19.57 -20.01 15.33
C ASP A 173 18.70 -21.17 14.81
N GLU A 174 17.52 -21.41 15.41
CA GLU A 174 16.55 -22.40 14.91
C GLU A 174 16.06 -22.06 13.49
N PHE A 175 15.88 -20.77 13.20
CA PHE A 175 15.46 -20.32 11.86
C PHE A 175 16.54 -20.60 10.82
N ILE A 176 17.80 -20.29 11.11
CA ILE A 176 18.93 -20.58 10.22
C ILE A 176 19.11 -22.10 10.05
N ASP A 177 18.98 -22.89 11.12
CA ASP A 177 19.00 -24.35 11.05
C ASP A 177 17.86 -24.89 10.16
N THR A 178 16.68 -24.30 10.24
CA THR A 178 15.53 -24.66 9.40
C THR A 178 15.81 -24.35 7.93
N LEU A 179 16.34 -23.16 7.62
CA LEU A 179 16.76 -22.81 6.26
C LEU A 179 17.81 -23.78 5.70
N GLN A 180 18.79 -24.16 6.53
CA GLN A 180 19.82 -25.11 6.13
C GLN A 180 19.27 -26.51 5.87
N LYS A 181 18.37 -27.01 6.71
CA LYS A 181 17.70 -28.31 6.50
C LYS A 181 16.91 -28.36 5.20
N ILE A 182 16.20 -27.28 4.87
CA ILE A 182 15.45 -27.17 3.61
C ILE A 182 16.42 -27.22 2.43
N LYS A 183 17.52 -26.46 2.49
CA LYS A 183 18.56 -26.43 1.47
C LYS A 183 19.23 -27.80 1.28
N ASP A 184 19.54 -28.50 2.37
CA ASP A 184 20.14 -29.85 2.35
C ASP A 184 19.18 -30.90 1.78
N ALA A 185 17.88 -30.70 1.90
CA ALA A 185 16.85 -31.53 1.28
C ALA A 185 16.70 -31.25 -0.22
N GLY A 186 17.40 -30.26 -0.77
CA GLY A 186 17.33 -29.89 -2.19
C GLY A 186 16.14 -28.99 -2.56
N GLU A 187 15.45 -28.44 -1.56
CA GLU A 187 14.37 -27.49 -1.75
C GLU A 187 14.88 -26.03 -1.66
N GLN A 188 14.15 -25.08 -2.24
CA GLN A 188 14.47 -23.65 -2.13
C GLN A 188 13.96 -23.12 -0.79
N PRO A 189 14.83 -22.64 0.12
CA PRO A 189 14.40 -22.20 1.45
C PRO A 189 13.55 -20.92 1.41
N LEU A 190 14.07 -19.85 0.81
CA LEU A 190 13.44 -18.54 0.76
C LEU A 190 13.21 -18.10 -0.69
N LEU A 191 12.05 -17.53 -0.96
CA LEU A 191 11.80 -16.78 -2.18
C LEU A 191 11.90 -15.28 -1.87
N MET A 192 12.63 -14.53 -2.70
CA MET A 192 12.76 -13.09 -2.60
C MET A 192 12.44 -12.42 -3.95
N THR A 193 11.82 -11.24 -3.92
CA THR A 193 11.23 -10.57 -5.08
C THR A 193 11.75 -9.15 -5.27
N TYR A 194 13.08 -8.97 -5.17
CA TYR A 194 13.73 -7.66 -5.03
C TYR A 194 13.84 -6.86 -6.33
N LYS A 195 13.30 -7.35 -7.45
CA LYS A 195 13.04 -6.50 -8.61
C LYS A 195 12.12 -5.34 -8.22
N ASP A 196 11.14 -5.61 -7.35
CA ASP A 196 10.30 -4.61 -6.73
C ASP A 196 10.92 -4.22 -5.38
N ALA A 197 11.70 -3.14 -5.37
CA ALA A 197 12.60 -2.77 -4.27
C ALA A 197 11.91 -2.67 -2.90
N TRP A 198 10.63 -2.34 -2.84
CA TRP A 198 9.87 -2.25 -1.60
C TRP A 198 9.79 -3.60 -0.86
N THR A 199 9.82 -4.74 -1.58
CA THR A 199 9.72 -6.07 -0.96
C THR A 199 10.94 -6.41 -0.08
N ALA A 200 12.07 -5.75 -0.31
CA ALA A 200 13.27 -5.86 0.54
C ALA A 200 13.06 -5.26 1.93
N ASN A 201 12.03 -4.42 2.12
CA ASN A 201 11.73 -3.82 3.41
C ASN A 201 11.07 -4.82 4.38
N ALA A 202 10.34 -5.83 3.91
CA ALA A 202 9.66 -6.78 4.80
C ALA A 202 10.64 -7.51 5.75
N PRO A 203 11.70 -8.20 5.28
CA PRO A 203 12.68 -8.80 6.17
C PRO A 203 13.50 -7.78 6.95
N TRP A 204 13.87 -6.64 6.34
CA TRP A 204 14.60 -5.59 7.04
C TRP A 204 13.81 -5.03 8.20
N ASN A 205 12.56 -4.65 7.99
CA ASN A 205 11.72 -4.05 9.02
C ASN A 205 11.42 -5.04 10.16
N SER A 206 11.22 -6.32 9.84
CA SER A 206 11.00 -7.34 10.86
C SER A 206 12.22 -7.49 11.78
N ILE A 207 13.44 -7.57 11.22
CA ILE A 207 14.66 -7.65 12.02
C ILE A 207 14.91 -6.35 12.78
N ALA A 208 14.71 -5.20 12.14
CA ALA A 208 14.95 -3.89 12.75
C ALA A 208 13.96 -3.58 13.87
N ALA A 209 12.70 -4.00 13.77
CA ALA A 209 11.69 -3.79 14.80
C ALA A 209 12.06 -4.47 16.14
N ASP A 210 12.74 -5.62 16.06
CA ASP A 210 13.16 -6.35 17.25
C ASP A 210 14.51 -5.87 17.81
N LEU A 211 15.45 -5.45 16.93
CA LEU A 211 16.85 -5.23 17.32
C LEU A 211 17.29 -3.76 17.33
N ALA A 212 16.58 -2.87 16.62
CA ALA A 212 16.96 -1.45 16.65
C ALA A 212 16.63 -0.81 18.01
N PRO A 213 17.43 0.17 18.44
CA PRO A 213 17.07 0.96 19.62
C PRO A 213 15.71 1.67 19.44
N GLU A 214 14.85 1.62 20.44
CA GLU A 214 13.51 2.28 20.40
C GLU A 214 13.60 3.77 20.03
N SER A 215 14.65 4.48 20.52
CA SER A 215 14.85 5.89 20.22
C SER A 215 15.46 6.15 18.84
N PHE A 216 15.79 5.11 18.04
CA PHE A 216 16.59 5.28 16.82
C PHE A 216 15.99 6.30 15.85
N ALA A 217 14.69 6.24 15.59
CA ALA A 217 14.04 7.13 14.63
C ALA A 217 14.13 8.60 15.06
N ASP A 218 13.87 8.89 16.34
CA ASP A 218 13.93 10.25 16.89
C ASP A 218 15.39 10.76 16.97
N ASP A 219 16.31 9.92 17.41
CA ASP A 219 17.72 10.27 17.47
C ASP A 219 18.33 10.49 16.08
N ARG A 220 17.86 9.73 15.08
CA ARG A 220 18.26 9.89 13.68
C ARG A 220 17.72 11.19 13.10
N LYS A 221 16.44 11.52 13.32
CA LYS A 221 15.83 12.80 12.94
C LYS A 221 16.56 13.98 13.60
N ALA A 222 16.96 13.84 14.86
CA ALA A 222 17.71 14.85 15.60
C ALA A 222 19.22 14.92 15.25
N GLY A 223 19.71 14.08 14.35
CA GLY A 223 21.12 14.02 13.95
C GLY A 223 22.08 13.47 15.02
N LYS A 224 21.56 12.78 16.07
CA LYS A 224 22.35 12.25 17.18
C LYS A 224 22.91 10.86 16.90
N THR A 225 22.34 10.10 15.94
CA THR A 225 22.75 8.76 15.58
C THR A 225 22.76 8.52 14.10
N THR A 226 23.38 7.42 13.66
CA THR A 226 23.40 6.95 12.27
C THR A 226 23.12 5.45 12.25
N PHE A 227 22.90 4.87 11.07
CA PHE A 227 22.78 3.41 10.92
C PHE A 227 24.08 2.69 11.33
N VAL A 228 25.23 3.29 11.05
CA VAL A 228 26.53 2.78 11.49
C VAL A 228 26.64 2.90 13.00
N GLY A 229 26.95 1.81 13.67
CA GLY A 229 27.01 1.72 15.15
C GLY A 229 25.71 1.26 15.81
N THR A 230 24.61 1.10 15.05
CA THR A 230 23.32 0.69 15.59
C THR A 230 22.62 -0.42 14.81
N HIS A 231 23.00 -0.63 13.54
CA HIS A 231 22.32 -1.58 12.64
C HIS A 231 23.28 -2.63 12.04
N GLU A 232 24.48 -2.80 12.58
CA GLU A 232 25.42 -3.80 12.08
C GLU A 232 24.85 -5.22 12.20
N GLU A 233 24.33 -5.60 13.37
CA GLU A 233 23.73 -6.92 13.58
C GLU A 233 22.49 -7.13 12.70
N ILE A 234 21.65 -6.11 12.55
CA ILE A 234 20.48 -6.13 11.64
C ILE A 234 20.94 -6.40 10.21
N THR A 235 21.99 -5.70 9.77
CA THR A 235 22.56 -5.84 8.43
C THR A 235 23.16 -7.23 8.22
N GLU A 236 23.93 -7.75 9.17
CA GLU A 236 24.52 -9.08 9.10
C GLU A 236 23.45 -10.17 8.99
N LYS A 237 22.43 -10.11 9.84
CA LYS A 237 21.30 -11.04 9.78
C LYS A 237 20.54 -10.95 8.44
N TYR A 238 20.26 -9.74 7.99
CA TYR A 238 19.61 -9.52 6.70
C TYR A 238 20.41 -10.09 5.54
N LEU A 239 21.73 -9.87 5.51
CA LEU A 239 22.60 -10.42 4.47
C LEU A 239 22.69 -11.94 4.53
N THR A 240 22.66 -12.54 5.75
CA THR A 240 22.62 -14.00 5.92
C THR A 240 21.40 -14.63 5.24
N LEU A 241 20.24 -13.95 5.23
CA LEU A 241 19.05 -14.47 4.55
C LEU A 241 19.25 -14.61 3.03
N LEU A 242 20.11 -13.77 2.43
CA LEU A 242 20.38 -13.83 0.99
C LEU A 242 21.10 -15.11 0.58
N ASP A 243 21.84 -15.77 1.49
CA ASP A 243 22.52 -17.06 1.23
C ASP A 243 21.53 -18.23 1.04
N TYR A 244 20.27 -18.00 1.40
CA TYR A 244 19.16 -18.95 1.30
C TYR A 244 18.12 -18.55 0.25
N ALA A 245 18.30 -17.41 -0.43
CA ALA A 245 17.45 -16.96 -1.51
C ALA A 245 17.78 -17.68 -2.83
N GLN A 246 16.85 -17.68 -3.78
CA GLN A 246 17.12 -18.12 -5.15
C GLN A 246 18.07 -17.16 -5.86
N ASP A 247 18.82 -17.66 -6.87
CA ASP A 247 19.86 -16.88 -7.57
C ASP A 247 19.34 -15.64 -8.29
N ASP A 248 18.10 -15.66 -8.77
CA ASP A 248 17.49 -14.59 -9.57
C ASP A 248 16.67 -13.57 -8.76
N PHE A 249 16.83 -13.51 -7.43
CA PHE A 249 15.99 -12.70 -6.55
C PHE A 249 15.94 -11.20 -6.91
N MET A 250 17.03 -10.65 -7.46
CA MET A 250 17.07 -9.25 -7.94
C MET A 250 16.29 -9.03 -9.24
N GLY A 251 15.98 -10.09 -9.97
CA GLY A 251 15.24 -10.04 -11.24
C GLY A 251 13.79 -10.50 -11.15
N LEU A 252 13.40 -11.14 -10.04
CA LEU A 252 12.08 -11.68 -9.83
C LEU A 252 11.13 -10.58 -9.31
N SER A 253 10.01 -10.37 -10.03
CA SER A 253 8.97 -9.43 -9.61
C SER A 253 8.12 -9.98 -8.47
N TYR A 254 7.47 -9.07 -7.73
CA TYR A 254 6.52 -9.41 -6.67
C TYR A 254 5.41 -10.33 -7.19
N ASP A 255 4.76 -9.96 -8.28
CA ASP A 255 3.65 -10.74 -8.86
C ASP A 255 4.08 -12.12 -9.34
N ASP A 256 5.24 -12.24 -9.99
CA ASP A 256 5.73 -13.54 -10.46
C ASP A 256 6.23 -14.40 -9.31
N GLY A 257 6.86 -13.79 -8.30
CA GLY A 257 7.28 -14.48 -7.10
C GLY A 257 6.11 -15.02 -6.28
N ASN A 258 5.04 -14.26 -6.14
CA ASN A 258 3.82 -14.72 -5.46
C ASN A 258 3.22 -15.96 -6.15
N LYS A 259 3.19 -15.98 -7.49
CA LYS A 259 2.77 -17.18 -8.25
C LYS A 259 3.70 -18.36 -8.03
N LYS A 260 5.02 -18.14 -8.06
CA LYS A 260 6.04 -19.18 -7.82
C LYS A 260 5.90 -19.77 -6.42
N PHE A 261 5.81 -18.93 -5.39
CA PHE A 261 5.63 -19.38 -4.00
C PHE A 261 4.33 -20.18 -3.83
N ALA A 262 3.21 -19.69 -4.35
CA ALA A 262 1.92 -20.38 -4.30
C ALA A 262 1.95 -21.78 -4.96
N ASN A 263 2.80 -21.97 -5.97
CA ASN A 263 2.99 -23.25 -6.67
C ASN A 263 4.09 -24.13 -6.05
N GLY A 264 4.72 -23.71 -4.94
CA GLY A 264 5.66 -24.51 -4.19
C GLY A 264 7.11 -24.43 -4.67
N ASP A 265 7.48 -23.40 -5.46
CA ASP A 265 8.88 -23.21 -5.93
C ASP A 265 9.84 -22.86 -4.77
N ALA A 266 9.33 -22.46 -3.61
CA ALA A 266 10.09 -22.29 -2.38
C ALA A 266 9.24 -22.67 -1.16
N VAL A 267 9.92 -22.98 -0.06
CA VAL A 267 9.26 -23.41 1.18
C VAL A 267 8.76 -22.21 1.99
N MET A 268 9.47 -21.09 1.96
CA MET A 268 9.13 -19.88 2.72
C MET A 268 9.32 -18.62 1.88
N ILE A 269 8.61 -17.56 2.28
CA ILE A 269 8.77 -16.19 1.82
C ILE A 269 8.60 -15.23 3.01
N ILE A 270 9.48 -14.23 3.13
CA ILE A 270 9.31 -13.18 4.15
C ILE A 270 8.47 -12.07 3.54
N ASN A 271 7.24 -11.96 3.99
CA ASN A 271 6.23 -11.06 3.42
C ASN A 271 5.17 -10.75 4.50
N GLY A 272 4.03 -10.19 4.11
CA GLY A 272 2.91 -9.97 5.01
C GLY A 272 1.61 -10.58 4.53
N ASN A 273 0.62 -10.55 5.41
CA ASN A 273 -0.71 -11.09 5.16
C ASN A 273 -1.40 -10.50 3.90
N TRP A 274 -1.03 -9.28 3.48
CA TRP A 274 -1.52 -8.65 2.25
C TRP A 274 -1.25 -9.47 0.97
N ALA A 275 -0.27 -10.38 1.00
CA ALA A 275 0.05 -11.24 -0.15
C ALA A 275 -0.80 -12.52 -0.22
N ILE A 276 -1.52 -12.87 0.85
CA ILE A 276 -2.27 -14.15 0.96
C ILE A 276 -3.34 -14.27 -0.13
N SER A 277 -4.05 -13.18 -0.42
CA SER A 277 -5.05 -13.15 -1.49
C SER A 277 -4.43 -13.50 -2.85
N GLN A 278 -3.24 -12.99 -3.15
CA GLN A 278 -2.53 -13.31 -4.39
C GLN A 278 -2.05 -14.77 -4.45
N TYR A 279 -1.58 -15.33 -3.33
CA TYR A 279 -1.20 -16.75 -3.29
C TYR A 279 -2.40 -17.64 -3.57
N ARG A 280 -3.56 -17.36 -2.97
CA ARG A 280 -4.79 -18.13 -3.18
C ARG A 280 -5.39 -17.94 -4.57
N ASN A 281 -5.23 -16.76 -5.16
CA ASN A 281 -5.62 -16.52 -6.55
C ASN A 281 -4.74 -17.30 -7.54
N ALA A 282 -3.45 -17.44 -7.25
CA ALA A 282 -2.53 -18.21 -8.07
C ALA A 282 -2.70 -19.73 -7.89
N ASN A 283 -2.94 -20.17 -6.65
CA ASN A 283 -3.19 -21.56 -6.29
C ASN A 283 -4.23 -21.62 -5.15
N PRO A 284 -5.53 -21.89 -5.45
CA PRO A 284 -6.58 -21.96 -4.43
C PRO A 284 -6.37 -23.03 -3.34
N ASP A 285 -5.60 -24.07 -3.66
CA ASP A 285 -5.32 -25.19 -2.76
C ASP A 285 -4.05 -25.00 -1.90
N VAL A 286 -3.34 -23.87 -2.05
CA VAL A 286 -2.09 -23.61 -1.31
C VAL A 286 -2.32 -23.68 0.20
N LYS A 287 -1.49 -24.47 0.88
CA LYS A 287 -1.52 -24.63 2.34
C LYS A 287 -0.40 -23.79 2.93
N ILE A 288 -0.77 -22.68 3.51
CA ILE A 288 0.18 -21.72 4.10
C ILE A 288 -0.23 -21.34 5.51
N ASN A 289 0.78 -20.98 6.30
CA ASN A 289 0.61 -20.33 7.60
C ASN A 289 1.73 -19.29 7.77
N MET A 290 1.71 -18.53 8.84
CA MET A 290 2.68 -17.46 9.10
C MET A 290 3.19 -17.51 10.54
N PHE A 291 4.46 -17.14 10.74
CA PHE A 291 5.07 -16.92 12.05
C PHE A 291 5.93 -15.65 12.04
N ALA A 292 6.18 -15.09 13.24
CA ALA A 292 7.08 -13.94 13.39
C ALA A 292 8.49 -14.32 12.89
N LEU A 293 9.15 -13.45 12.10
CA LEU A 293 10.54 -13.69 11.72
C LEU A 293 11.41 -13.66 12.99
N PRO A 294 12.03 -14.78 13.40
CA PRO A 294 12.89 -14.75 14.57
C PRO A 294 14.17 -13.97 14.26
N SER A 295 14.39 -12.86 14.92
CA SER A 295 15.57 -12.01 14.78
C SER A 295 16.52 -12.08 15.99
N SER A 296 16.08 -12.72 17.07
CA SER A 296 16.83 -12.92 18.31
C SER A 296 16.80 -14.38 18.76
N ASN A 297 17.81 -14.77 19.55
CA ASN A 297 17.81 -16.06 20.25
C ASN A 297 17.02 -16.02 21.58
N ASP A 298 16.51 -14.86 21.96
CA ASP A 298 15.50 -14.72 22.99
C ASP A 298 14.12 -14.69 22.35
N GLU A 299 13.37 -15.80 22.47
CA GLU A 299 12.03 -15.97 21.89
C GLU A 299 11.09 -14.81 22.26
N SER A 300 11.23 -14.24 23.45
CA SER A 300 10.35 -13.16 23.94
C SER A 300 10.53 -11.83 23.18
N GLN A 301 11.63 -11.65 22.47
CA GLN A 301 11.93 -10.46 21.68
C GLN A 301 11.36 -10.56 20.25
N ASN A 302 11.10 -11.77 19.76
CA ASN A 302 10.64 -12.00 18.39
C ASN A 302 9.15 -11.71 18.28
N LYS A 303 8.82 -10.59 17.65
CA LYS A 303 7.43 -10.10 17.51
C LYS A 303 7.01 -10.03 16.06
N VAL A 304 5.72 -10.15 15.85
CA VAL A 304 5.12 -9.85 14.54
C VAL A 304 5.15 -8.35 14.33
N THR A 305 5.75 -7.92 13.22
CA THR A 305 5.73 -6.52 12.83
C THR A 305 4.37 -6.18 12.25
N SER A 306 3.73 -5.16 12.79
CA SER A 306 2.42 -4.68 12.35
C SER A 306 2.48 -3.19 12.01
N GLY A 307 1.58 -2.74 11.14
CA GLY A 307 1.45 -1.34 10.78
C GLY A 307 0.12 -1.05 10.11
N VAL A 308 -0.15 0.22 9.86
CA VAL A 308 -1.33 0.62 9.10
C VAL A 308 -1.12 0.26 7.63
N ASP A 309 -1.91 -0.70 7.16
CA ASP A 309 -1.83 -1.22 5.80
C ASP A 309 -2.52 -0.31 4.79
N VAL A 310 -3.68 0.19 5.15
CA VAL A 310 -4.46 1.11 4.31
C VAL A 310 -4.91 2.31 5.13
N LEU A 311 -4.53 3.48 4.65
CA LEU A 311 -5.05 4.79 5.04
C LEU A 311 -5.97 5.31 3.93
N LEU A 312 -7.10 5.90 4.30
CA LEU A 312 -7.97 6.61 3.39
C LEU A 312 -7.80 8.12 3.59
N GLY A 313 -7.31 8.82 2.58
CA GLY A 313 -7.11 10.27 2.60
C GLY A 313 -7.97 10.98 1.55
N VAL A 314 -8.42 12.20 1.84
CA VAL A 314 -9.14 13.07 0.90
C VAL A 314 -8.23 14.20 0.46
N SER A 315 -8.13 14.42 -0.86
CA SER A 315 -7.30 15.47 -1.42
C SER A 315 -7.87 16.87 -1.16
N LYS A 316 -7.00 17.81 -0.78
CA LYS A 316 -7.35 19.24 -0.68
C LYS A 316 -7.75 19.85 -2.02
N SER A 317 -7.29 19.29 -3.12
CA SER A 317 -7.60 19.78 -4.47
C SER A 317 -8.88 19.21 -5.06
N SER A 318 -9.54 18.26 -4.37
CA SER A 318 -10.83 17.75 -4.82
C SER A 318 -11.86 18.90 -4.93
N SER A 319 -12.57 18.95 -6.03
CA SER A 319 -13.71 19.87 -6.20
C SER A 319 -15.02 19.36 -5.56
N ASN A 320 -15.00 18.11 -5.06
CA ASN A 320 -16.16 17.40 -4.52
C ASN A 320 -15.87 16.84 -3.11
N VAL A 321 -15.30 17.68 -2.24
CA VAL A 321 -14.81 17.27 -0.90
C VAL A 321 -15.90 16.59 -0.07
N ASP A 322 -17.13 17.12 -0.08
CA ASP A 322 -18.22 16.54 0.73
C ASP A 322 -18.58 15.12 0.26
N ALA A 323 -18.64 14.90 -1.06
CA ALA A 323 -18.90 13.58 -1.62
C ALA A 323 -17.72 12.62 -1.37
N ALA A 324 -16.48 13.11 -1.40
CA ALA A 324 -15.30 12.31 -1.08
C ALA A 324 -15.27 11.89 0.41
N LYS A 325 -15.65 12.80 1.33
CA LYS A 325 -15.81 12.50 2.77
C LYS A 325 -16.93 11.49 3.01
N ASP A 326 -18.05 11.62 2.30
CA ASP A 326 -19.19 10.69 2.37
C ASP A 326 -18.77 9.28 1.94
N PHE A 327 -18.03 9.15 0.83
CA PHE A 327 -17.47 7.86 0.41
C PHE A 327 -16.51 7.27 1.46
N VAL A 328 -15.62 8.08 2.05
CA VAL A 328 -14.74 7.60 3.13
C VAL A 328 -15.57 7.14 4.33
N SER A 329 -16.64 7.85 4.69
CA SER A 329 -17.56 7.45 5.76
C SER A 329 -18.21 6.08 5.46
N PHE A 330 -18.68 5.87 4.23
CA PHE A 330 -19.19 4.57 3.77
C PHE A 330 -18.13 3.47 3.90
N MET A 331 -16.89 3.72 3.47
CA MET A 331 -15.81 2.74 3.61
C MET A 331 -15.59 2.36 5.09
N MET A 332 -15.70 3.31 6.01
CA MET A 332 -15.49 3.11 7.45
C MET A 332 -16.68 2.44 8.17
N GLU A 333 -17.77 2.12 7.48
CA GLU A 333 -18.84 1.30 8.04
C GLU A 333 -18.31 -0.12 8.38
N LYS A 334 -18.66 -0.65 9.56
CA LYS A 334 -18.16 -1.92 10.06
C LYS A 334 -18.33 -3.08 9.07
N GLU A 335 -19.46 -3.14 8.36
CA GLU A 335 -19.73 -4.17 7.35
C GLU A 335 -18.76 -4.09 6.17
N ASN A 336 -18.40 -2.88 5.73
CA ASN A 336 -17.49 -2.66 4.62
C ASN A 336 -16.05 -2.96 5.02
N VAL A 337 -15.65 -2.57 6.24
CA VAL A 337 -14.35 -2.94 6.82
C VAL A 337 -14.25 -4.47 6.95
N GLN A 338 -15.30 -5.14 7.48
CA GLN A 338 -15.33 -6.60 7.60
C GLN A 338 -15.17 -7.27 6.23
N THR A 339 -15.90 -6.80 5.22
CA THR A 339 -15.77 -7.32 3.85
C THR A 339 -14.33 -7.20 3.34
N TYR A 340 -13.68 -6.06 3.60
CA TYR A 340 -12.31 -5.85 3.16
C TYR A 340 -11.32 -6.77 3.87
N ILE A 341 -11.37 -6.85 5.20
CA ILE A 341 -10.41 -7.65 5.98
C ILE A 341 -10.55 -9.14 5.70
N ASP A 342 -11.78 -9.65 5.50
CA ASP A 342 -12.05 -11.04 5.15
C ASP A 342 -11.43 -11.42 3.79
N GLU A 343 -11.55 -10.54 2.78
CA GLU A 343 -11.04 -10.80 1.43
C GLU A 343 -9.53 -10.57 1.31
N GLN A 344 -9.00 -9.62 2.07
CA GLN A 344 -7.57 -9.26 2.03
C GLN A 344 -6.74 -9.95 3.13
N PHE A 345 -7.36 -10.79 3.98
CA PHE A 345 -6.67 -11.41 5.11
C PHE A 345 -5.97 -10.39 6.01
N SER A 346 -6.56 -9.21 6.11
CA SER A 346 -6.06 -8.09 6.90
C SER A 346 -6.66 -8.07 8.31
N PHE A 347 -6.21 -7.12 9.12
CA PHE A 347 -6.83 -6.86 10.42
C PHE A 347 -7.54 -5.51 10.38
N SER A 348 -8.61 -5.37 11.14
CA SER A 348 -9.35 -4.13 11.23
C SER A 348 -8.59 -3.06 12.01
N ALA A 349 -8.62 -1.81 11.51
CA ALA A 349 -8.24 -0.65 12.31
C ALA A 349 -9.39 -0.19 13.25
N LEU A 350 -10.62 -0.68 13.04
CA LEU A 350 -11.77 -0.34 13.88
C LEU A 350 -11.85 -1.18 15.14
N LYS A 351 -12.38 -0.59 16.21
CA LYS A 351 -12.87 -1.29 17.40
C LYS A 351 -14.05 -2.19 16.98
N ASP A 352 -14.20 -3.34 17.61
CA ASP A 352 -15.35 -4.25 17.43
C ASP A 352 -15.54 -4.78 15.99
N VAL A 353 -14.50 -4.86 15.18
CA VAL A 353 -14.46 -5.56 13.89
C VAL A 353 -13.27 -6.51 13.90
N GLU A 354 -13.51 -7.84 13.76
CA GLU A 354 -12.50 -8.92 13.91
C GLU A 354 -12.45 -9.81 12.65
#